data_6933810547ee2f237d3adc3bd781f3a4
#
_entry.id   6933810547ee2f237d3adc3bd781f3a4
#
_cell.length_a   1.000
_cell.length_b   1.000
_cell.length_c   1.000
_cell.angle_alpha   90.00
_cell.angle_beta   90.00
_cell.angle_gamma   90.00
#
_symmetry.space_group_name_H-M   'P 1'
#
loop_
_entity.id
_entity.type
_entity.pdbx_description
1 polymer ?
#
loop_
_entity_poly.entity_id
_entity_poly.type
_entity_poly.pdbx_seq_one_letter_code
_entity_poly.pdbx_strand_id
1 'polypeptide(L)'
;KAGKCSDILGHSGCSFDCLINRTIKTGEHLYNYDVTLDRGNRKITLSINTALLKDEQGKVIGGIEIFRDNSLIRELKEEIKGRYTFEKIVGKNYRMHEVFELLREVAPTKATVLIEGETGTGKELIANAIHHNSPRSEGAFIKVNCAALSEGLLESELFGHVKGAFTGAISDKVGRFEMADNGTIFLDEVGDI
;
A
#
# COMPACT_ATOMS: atom_id res chain seq x y z
N LYS A 1 14.39 3.22 -43.44
CA LYS A 1 15.62 2.45 -43.18
C LYS A 1 15.20 1.26 -42.30
N ALA A 2 15.43 0.02 -42.80
CA ALA A 2 15.24 -1.18 -42.01
C ALA A 2 16.34 -1.23 -40.94
N GLY A 3 16.00 -1.15 -39.67
CA GLY A 3 16.88 -1.31 -38.52
C GLY A 3 16.52 -2.58 -37.75
N LYS A 4 17.44 -3.08 -36.94
CA LYS A 4 17.14 -4.18 -36.03
C LYS A 4 16.27 -3.66 -34.86
N CYS A 5 15.38 -4.50 -34.35
CA CYS A 5 14.56 -4.19 -33.18
C CYS A 5 15.42 -3.73 -31.97
N SER A 6 16.62 -4.31 -31.82
CA SER A 6 17.63 -3.91 -30.84
C SER A 6 18.08 -2.45 -30.96
N ASP A 7 18.04 -1.87 -32.15
CA ASP A 7 18.45 -0.48 -32.37
C ASP A 7 17.38 0.51 -31.92
N ILE A 8 16.10 0.05 -31.85
CA ILE A 8 14.95 0.84 -31.46
C ILE A 8 14.72 0.72 -29.95
N LEU A 9 14.79 -0.49 -29.40
CA LEU A 9 14.48 -0.78 -27.99
C LEU A 9 15.69 -0.70 -27.04
N GLY A 10 16.92 -0.67 -27.62
CA GLY A 10 18.18 -0.79 -26.88
C GLY A 10 18.47 -2.21 -26.45
N HIS A 11 19.72 -2.48 -26.08
CA HIS A 11 20.20 -3.82 -25.73
C HIS A 11 19.54 -4.47 -24.51
N SER A 12 18.92 -3.69 -23.62
CA SER A 12 18.23 -4.20 -22.44
C SER A 12 16.87 -4.85 -22.74
N GLY A 13 16.25 -4.56 -23.87
CA GLY A 13 14.93 -5.10 -24.25
C GLY A 13 14.97 -6.38 -25.08
N CYS A 14 16.12 -6.76 -25.62
CA CYS A 14 16.26 -7.87 -26.56
C CYS A 14 17.16 -9.01 -26.04
N SER A 15 17.46 -9.08 -24.73
CA SER A 15 18.28 -10.15 -24.18
C SER A 15 17.47 -11.44 -23.98
N PHE A 16 17.90 -12.51 -24.60
CA PHE A 16 17.54 -13.92 -24.46
C PHE A 16 16.12 -14.39 -24.81
N ASP A 17 15.06 -13.57 -24.71
CA ASP A 17 13.70 -14.00 -25.06
C ASP A 17 13.00 -12.97 -25.94
N CYS A 18 13.36 -12.95 -27.22
CA CYS A 18 12.74 -12.07 -28.21
C CYS A 18 11.28 -12.50 -28.44
N LEU A 19 10.30 -11.69 -27.99
CA LEU A 19 8.87 -12.00 -28.02
C LEU A 19 8.38 -12.32 -29.43
N ILE A 20 8.83 -11.57 -30.43
CA ILE A 20 8.46 -11.88 -31.85
C ILE A 20 9.05 -13.20 -32.32
N ASN A 21 10.28 -13.55 -31.91
CA ASN A 21 10.87 -14.84 -32.24
C ASN A 21 10.14 -15.99 -31.53
N ARG A 22 9.68 -15.79 -30.30
CA ARG A 22 8.84 -16.74 -29.61
C ARG A 22 7.55 -16.96 -30.38
N THR A 23 6.83 -15.88 -30.76
CA THR A 23 5.60 -15.96 -31.55
C THR A 23 5.83 -16.68 -32.89
N ILE A 24 6.95 -16.42 -33.61
CA ILE A 24 7.27 -17.10 -34.87
C ILE A 24 7.52 -18.61 -34.66
N LYS A 25 8.16 -18.98 -33.55
CA LYS A 25 8.50 -20.39 -33.24
C LYS A 25 7.32 -21.18 -32.73
N THR A 26 6.51 -20.60 -31.85
CA THR A 26 5.39 -21.31 -31.18
C THR A 26 4.08 -21.18 -31.91
N GLY A 27 3.92 -20.15 -32.75
CA GLY A 27 2.63 -19.82 -33.35
C GLY A 27 1.68 -19.08 -32.44
N GLU A 28 2.04 -18.87 -31.18
CA GLU A 28 1.19 -18.20 -30.19
C GLU A 28 1.33 -16.68 -30.31
N HIS A 29 0.19 -15.99 -30.41
CA HIS A 29 0.12 -14.53 -30.39
C HIS A 29 0.16 -14.02 -28.96
N LEU A 30 0.91 -12.95 -28.70
CA LEU A 30 0.88 -12.23 -27.42
C LEU A 30 -0.06 -11.04 -27.53
N TYR A 31 -0.87 -10.83 -26.49
CA TYR A 31 -1.78 -9.70 -26.39
C TYR A 31 -1.58 -8.97 -25.06
N ASN A 32 -1.38 -7.65 -25.14
CA ASN A 32 -1.20 -6.77 -23.97
C ASN A 32 -0.11 -7.29 -23.00
N TYR A 33 1.00 -7.80 -23.55
CA TYR A 33 2.11 -8.27 -22.74
C TYR A 33 2.93 -7.07 -22.26
N ASP A 34 2.92 -6.81 -20.95
CA ASP A 34 3.59 -5.64 -20.38
C ASP A 34 5.07 -5.94 -20.13
N VAL A 35 5.94 -5.05 -20.63
CA VAL A 35 7.39 -5.07 -20.43
C VAL A 35 7.81 -3.72 -19.87
N THR A 36 8.61 -3.74 -18.81
CA THR A 36 9.22 -2.52 -18.27
C THR A 36 10.67 -2.44 -18.75
N LEU A 37 10.99 -1.39 -19.49
CA LEU A 37 12.34 -1.06 -19.93
C LEU A 37 12.94 -0.02 -18.99
N ASP A 38 14.16 -0.28 -18.53
CA ASP A 38 14.94 0.66 -17.74
C ASP A 38 15.92 1.39 -18.69
N ARG A 39 15.73 2.69 -18.85
CA ARG A 39 16.62 3.57 -19.63
C ARG A 39 17.36 4.55 -18.72
N GLY A 40 18.07 4.02 -17.74
CA GLY A 40 18.82 4.83 -16.77
C GLY A 40 17.89 5.60 -15.82
N ASN A 41 17.65 6.88 -16.05
CA ASN A 41 16.79 7.70 -15.18
C ASN A 41 15.27 7.57 -15.45
N ARG A 42 14.86 6.72 -16.42
CA ARG A 42 13.44 6.61 -16.80
C ARG A 42 13.04 5.15 -17.00
N LYS A 43 11.99 4.73 -16.30
CA LYS A 43 11.30 3.46 -16.54
C LYS A 43 10.18 3.66 -17.54
N ILE A 44 10.20 2.92 -18.63
CA ILE A 44 9.19 2.95 -19.68
C ILE A 44 8.42 1.63 -19.63
N THR A 45 7.09 1.71 -19.50
CA THR A 45 6.22 0.52 -19.54
C THR A 45 5.59 0.42 -20.91
N LEU A 46 5.97 -0.61 -21.65
CA LEU A 46 5.43 -0.91 -22.98
C LEU A 46 4.45 -2.07 -22.89
N SER A 47 3.29 -1.94 -23.53
CA SER A 47 2.40 -3.07 -23.81
C SER A 47 2.68 -3.56 -25.22
N ILE A 48 2.96 -4.85 -25.36
CA ILE A 48 3.42 -5.48 -26.58
C ILE A 48 2.35 -6.45 -27.08
N ASN A 49 2.04 -6.34 -28.36
CA ASN A 49 1.23 -7.31 -29.09
C ASN A 49 2.06 -7.90 -30.20
N THR A 50 1.99 -9.22 -30.41
CA THR A 50 2.68 -9.89 -31.50
C THR A 50 1.70 -10.68 -32.37
N ALA A 51 1.96 -10.71 -33.67
CA ALA A 51 1.18 -11.47 -34.65
C ALA A 51 2.09 -12.09 -35.73
N LEU A 52 1.64 -13.20 -36.32
CA LEU A 52 2.32 -13.80 -37.45
C LEU A 52 1.91 -13.16 -38.78
N LEU A 53 2.87 -12.93 -39.64
CA LEU A 53 2.64 -12.62 -41.04
C LEU A 53 2.69 -13.91 -41.83
N LYS A 54 1.61 -14.16 -42.60
CA LYS A 54 1.50 -15.33 -43.47
C LYS A 54 1.28 -14.87 -44.92
N ASP A 55 1.80 -15.60 -45.87
CA ASP A 55 1.51 -15.41 -47.29
C ASP A 55 0.11 -15.96 -47.66
N GLU A 56 -0.27 -15.82 -48.92
CA GLU A 56 -1.55 -16.30 -49.45
C GLU A 56 -1.72 -17.82 -49.33
N GLN A 57 -0.61 -18.56 -49.16
CA GLN A 57 -0.58 -20.03 -49.02
C GLN A 57 -0.59 -20.43 -47.51
N GLY A 58 -0.64 -19.47 -46.58
CA GLY A 58 -0.64 -19.68 -45.13
C GLY A 58 0.74 -19.93 -44.52
N LYS A 59 1.83 -19.85 -45.32
CA LYS A 59 3.21 -20.01 -44.84
C LYS A 59 3.62 -18.75 -44.05
N VAL A 60 4.24 -18.95 -42.89
CA VAL A 60 4.77 -17.84 -42.08
C VAL A 60 5.95 -17.20 -42.79
N ILE A 61 5.83 -15.93 -43.13
CA ILE A 61 6.84 -15.10 -43.78
C ILE A 61 7.50 -14.11 -42.84
N GLY A 62 6.96 -13.94 -41.62
CA GLY A 62 7.50 -13.04 -40.61
C GLY A 62 6.56 -12.86 -39.43
N GLY A 63 6.83 -11.85 -38.66
CA GLY A 63 5.97 -11.41 -37.53
C GLY A 63 5.89 -9.90 -37.44
N ILE A 64 4.80 -9.44 -36.84
CA ILE A 64 4.56 -8.04 -36.47
C ILE A 64 4.61 -7.92 -34.95
N GLU A 65 5.27 -6.90 -34.50
CA GLU A 65 5.30 -6.52 -33.07
C GLU A 65 4.87 -5.06 -32.95
N ILE A 66 3.83 -4.81 -32.15
CA ILE A 66 3.26 -3.48 -31.92
C ILE A 66 3.54 -3.10 -30.47
N PHE A 67 4.15 -1.94 -30.29
CA PHE A 67 4.45 -1.36 -28.98
C PHE A 67 3.52 -0.21 -28.70
N ARG A 68 2.99 -0.17 -27.47
CA ARG A 68 2.25 0.98 -26.94
C ARG A 68 2.93 1.42 -25.67
N ASP A 69 3.34 2.69 -25.61
CA ASP A 69 3.84 3.29 -24.37
C ASP A 69 2.67 3.58 -23.43
N ASN A 70 2.60 2.84 -22.33
CA ASN A 70 1.58 2.98 -21.29
C ASN A 70 2.13 3.67 -20.04
N SER A 71 3.34 4.25 -20.10
CA SER A 71 3.98 4.88 -18.93
C SER A 71 3.09 5.95 -18.30
N LEU A 72 2.55 6.87 -19.09
CA LEU A 72 1.66 7.91 -18.60
C LEU A 72 0.36 7.34 -17.98
N ILE A 73 -0.22 6.33 -18.64
CA ILE A 73 -1.44 5.67 -18.13
C ILE A 73 -1.16 5.01 -16.77
N ARG A 74 0.02 4.42 -16.62
CA ARG A 74 0.44 3.77 -15.38
C ARG A 74 0.70 4.80 -14.28
N GLU A 75 1.41 5.88 -14.57
CA GLU A 75 1.64 6.99 -13.65
C GLU A 75 0.32 7.57 -13.15
N LEU A 76 -0.62 7.85 -14.06
CA LEU A 76 -1.96 8.34 -13.70
C LEU A 76 -2.75 7.33 -12.86
N LYS A 77 -2.67 6.04 -13.18
CA LYS A 77 -3.32 4.99 -12.37
C LYS A 77 -2.72 4.87 -10.98
N GLU A 78 -1.40 5.00 -10.84
CA GLU A 78 -0.71 4.97 -9.54
C GLU A 78 -1.04 6.23 -8.72
N GLU A 79 -1.08 7.39 -9.35
CA GLU A 79 -1.52 8.64 -8.73
C GLU A 79 -2.98 8.56 -8.25
N ILE A 80 -3.88 8.08 -9.11
CA ILE A 80 -5.28 7.85 -8.78
C ILE A 80 -5.39 6.84 -7.63
N LYS A 81 -4.64 5.74 -7.68
CA LYS A 81 -4.62 4.72 -6.62
C LYS A 81 -4.14 5.33 -5.29
N GLY A 82 -3.09 6.15 -5.33
CA GLY A 82 -2.59 6.87 -4.15
C GLY A 82 -3.62 7.83 -3.54
N ARG A 83 -4.49 8.42 -4.35
CA ARG A 83 -5.61 9.25 -3.86
C ARG A 83 -6.71 8.43 -3.19
N TYR A 84 -6.94 7.18 -3.64
CA TYR A 84 -7.99 6.31 -3.12
C TYR A 84 -7.53 5.36 -2.01
N THR A 85 -6.27 5.42 -1.62
CA THR A 85 -5.71 4.55 -0.58
C THR A 85 -4.85 5.35 0.39
N PHE A 86 -4.99 5.04 1.67
CA PHE A 86 -4.07 5.44 2.71
C PHE A 86 -3.71 4.19 3.51
N GLU A 87 -2.46 3.74 3.42
CA GLU A 87 -2.02 2.44 3.93
C GLU A 87 -2.91 1.29 3.40
N LYS A 88 -3.53 0.53 4.28
CA LYS A 88 -4.47 -0.56 3.97
C LYS A 88 -5.91 -0.10 3.81
N ILE A 89 -6.19 1.20 3.99
CA ILE A 89 -7.55 1.75 3.90
C ILE A 89 -7.83 2.13 2.46
N VAL A 90 -8.92 1.62 1.90
CA VAL A 90 -9.37 1.92 0.53
C VAL A 90 -10.68 2.69 0.60
N GLY A 91 -10.73 3.88 0.00
CA GLY A 91 -11.93 4.68 -0.06
C GLY A 91 -12.04 5.46 -1.35
N LYS A 92 -13.10 5.21 -2.14
CA LYS A 92 -13.37 5.91 -3.41
C LYS A 92 -14.26 7.14 -3.23
N ASN A 93 -14.91 7.28 -2.09
CA ASN A 93 -15.79 8.41 -1.79
C ASN A 93 -14.95 9.67 -1.54
N TYR A 94 -15.43 10.83 -2.02
CA TYR A 94 -14.72 12.11 -1.82
C TYR A 94 -14.48 12.44 -0.34
N ARG A 95 -15.45 12.10 0.55
CA ARG A 95 -15.28 12.29 2.00
C ARG A 95 -14.12 11.47 2.58
N MET A 96 -13.85 10.28 2.03
CA MET A 96 -12.68 9.49 2.44
C MET A 96 -11.37 10.14 1.97
N HIS A 97 -11.41 10.86 0.85
CA HIS A 97 -10.24 11.63 0.41
C HIS A 97 -9.93 12.78 1.39
N GLU A 98 -10.95 13.50 1.85
CA GLU A 98 -10.78 14.55 2.88
C GLU A 98 -10.15 13.95 4.15
N VAL A 99 -10.62 12.76 4.57
CA VAL A 99 -10.01 12.04 5.69
C VAL A 99 -8.56 11.67 5.41
N PHE A 100 -8.23 11.16 4.21
CA PHE A 100 -6.85 10.79 3.86
C PHE A 100 -5.90 12.00 3.84
N GLU A 101 -6.36 13.16 3.33
CA GLU A 101 -5.56 14.39 3.40
C GLU A 101 -5.33 14.81 4.85
N LEU A 102 -6.37 14.80 5.68
CA LEU A 102 -6.24 15.11 7.11
C LEU A 102 -5.28 14.16 7.83
N LEU A 103 -5.32 12.87 7.52
CA LEU A 103 -4.40 11.88 8.09
C LEU A 103 -2.95 12.15 7.71
N ARG A 104 -2.68 12.57 6.46
CA ARG A 104 -1.34 12.96 6.01
C ARG A 104 -0.81 14.19 6.73
N GLU A 105 -1.69 15.14 7.07
CA GLU A 105 -1.31 16.34 7.81
C GLU A 105 -1.08 16.06 9.31
N VAL A 106 -1.92 15.22 9.91
CA VAL A 106 -1.92 14.96 11.36
C VAL A 106 -0.86 13.94 11.78
N ALA A 107 -0.68 12.86 11.01
CA ALA A 107 0.22 11.76 11.37
C ALA A 107 1.66 12.19 11.70
N PRO A 108 2.29 13.15 10.99
CA PRO A 108 3.63 13.64 11.33
C PRO A 108 3.70 14.47 12.62
N THR A 109 2.55 14.85 13.19
CA THR A 109 2.49 15.72 14.37
C THR A 109 2.49 14.92 15.67
N LYS A 110 2.55 15.64 16.81
CA LYS A 110 2.36 15.07 18.16
C LYS A 110 0.95 15.33 18.72
N ALA A 111 0.02 15.76 17.87
CA ALA A 111 -1.34 16.09 18.29
C ALA A 111 -2.09 14.85 18.79
N THR A 112 -2.96 15.05 19.79
CA THR A 112 -3.95 14.04 20.16
C THR A 112 -5.05 14.04 19.11
N VAL A 113 -5.43 12.84 18.63
CA VAL A 113 -6.43 12.66 17.60
C VAL A 113 -7.66 11.96 18.16
N LEU A 114 -8.84 12.54 17.96
CA LEU A 114 -10.11 11.89 18.20
C LEU A 114 -10.63 11.28 16.89
N ILE A 115 -10.98 10.00 16.93
CA ILE A 115 -11.55 9.28 15.79
C ILE A 115 -12.99 8.91 16.13
N GLU A 116 -13.94 9.52 15.42
CA GLU A 116 -15.36 9.28 15.61
C GLU A 116 -15.93 8.45 14.47
N GLY A 117 -16.88 7.56 14.79
CA GLY A 117 -17.57 6.73 13.82
C GLY A 117 -18.28 5.55 14.48
N GLU A 118 -19.24 4.96 13.76
CA GLU A 118 -19.97 3.78 14.23
C GLU A 118 -19.04 2.58 14.45
N THR A 119 -19.51 1.59 15.21
CA THR A 119 -18.75 0.34 15.41
C THR A 119 -18.58 -0.39 14.06
N GLY A 120 -17.37 -0.90 13.82
CA GLY A 120 -17.06 -1.60 12.58
C GLY A 120 -16.66 -0.71 11.39
N THR A 121 -16.64 0.62 11.52
CA THR A 121 -16.24 1.55 10.42
C THR A 121 -14.74 1.59 10.14
N GLY A 122 -13.91 0.88 10.93
CA GLY A 122 -12.47 0.82 10.74
C GLY A 122 -11.65 1.86 11.51
N LYS A 123 -12.18 2.38 12.63
CA LYS A 123 -11.46 3.34 13.52
C LYS A 123 -10.05 2.84 13.88
N GLU A 124 -9.90 1.56 14.17
CA GLU A 124 -8.60 0.95 14.49
C GLU A 124 -7.64 0.98 13.29
N LEU A 125 -8.13 0.78 12.07
CA LEU A 125 -7.29 0.88 10.87
C LEU A 125 -6.76 2.31 10.68
N ILE A 126 -7.58 3.31 10.98
CA ILE A 126 -7.18 4.73 10.94
C ILE A 126 -6.12 5.00 12.02
N ALA A 127 -6.31 4.54 13.26
CA ALA A 127 -5.34 4.70 14.33
C ALA A 127 -3.99 4.05 14.00
N ASN A 128 -4.01 2.82 13.45
CA ASN A 128 -2.80 2.15 12.95
C ASN A 128 -2.11 2.94 11.84
N ALA A 129 -2.88 3.46 10.89
CA ALA A 129 -2.34 4.23 9.77
C ALA A 129 -1.67 5.54 10.24
N ILE A 130 -2.25 6.23 11.24
CA ILE A 130 -1.64 7.40 11.89
C ILE A 130 -0.31 7.01 12.54
N HIS A 131 -0.29 5.93 13.32
CA HIS A 131 0.93 5.46 14.00
C HIS A 131 2.06 5.17 12.99
N HIS A 132 1.78 4.37 11.95
CA HIS A 132 2.78 3.98 10.95
C HIS A 132 3.34 5.15 10.13
N ASN A 133 2.56 6.23 9.97
CA ASN A 133 2.99 7.45 9.28
C ASN A 133 3.49 8.54 10.23
N SER A 134 3.63 8.24 11.51
CA SER A 134 4.12 9.16 12.54
C SER A 134 5.64 9.03 12.77
N PRO A 135 6.28 10.02 13.38
CA PRO A 135 7.66 9.92 13.85
C PRO A 135 7.88 8.83 14.92
N ARG A 136 6.80 8.20 15.39
CA ARG A 136 6.80 7.15 16.42
C ARG A 136 6.50 5.76 15.86
N SER A 137 6.55 5.59 14.54
CA SER A 137 6.23 4.34 13.82
C SER A 137 7.06 3.13 14.27
N GLU A 138 8.27 3.36 14.75
CA GLU A 138 9.15 2.33 15.32
C GLU A 138 8.86 2.04 16.80
N GLY A 139 8.04 2.87 17.46
CA GLY A 139 7.66 2.71 18.85
C GLY A 139 6.50 1.73 19.04
N ALA A 140 6.14 1.47 20.30
CA ALA A 140 5.04 0.58 20.63
C ALA A 140 3.69 1.18 20.21
N PHE A 141 2.80 0.38 19.60
CA PHE A 141 1.39 0.70 19.42
C PHE A 141 0.56 -0.08 20.44
N ILE A 142 0.15 0.60 21.50
CA ILE A 142 -0.60 -0.01 22.62
C ILE A 142 -2.08 0.28 22.44
N LYS A 143 -2.88 -0.78 22.34
CA LYS A 143 -4.34 -0.71 22.23
C LYS A 143 -4.99 -1.09 23.54
N VAL A 144 -5.97 -0.28 23.96
CA VAL A 144 -6.81 -0.51 25.13
C VAL A 144 -8.28 -0.35 24.73
N ASN A 145 -9.10 -1.37 24.96
CA ASN A 145 -10.55 -1.23 24.85
C ASN A 145 -11.10 -0.84 26.22
N CYS A 146 -11.62 0.39 26.32
CA CYS A 146 -12.05 0.97 27.58
C CYS A 146 -13.38 0.40 28.06
N ALA A 147 -14.28 0.02 27.15
CA ALA A 147 -15.58 -0.56 27.51
C ALA A 147 -15.49 -2.03 27.99
N ALA A 148 -14.38 -2.72 27.69
CA ALA A 148 -14.22 -4.13 28.06
C ALA A 148 -13.86 -4.36 29.54
N LEU A 149 -13.55 -3.31 30.30
CA LEU A 149 -13.01 -3.38 31.64
C LEU A 149 -13.92 -2.61 32.63
N SER A 150 -14.04 -3.12 33.86
CA SER A 150 -14.66 -2.30 34.94
C SER A 150 -13.75 -1.13 35.28
N GLU A 151 -14.33 -0.04 35.79
CA GLU A 151 -13.64 1.23 36.10
C GLU A 151 -12.33 1.02 36.89
N GLY A 152 -12.34 0.31 37.99
CA GLY A 152 -11.15 0.05 38.81
C GLY A 152 -10.10 -0.81 38.12
N LEU A 153 -10.51 -1.73 37.19
CA LEU A 153 -9.57 -2.49 36.38
C LEU A 153 -9.00 -1.64 35.26
N LEU A 154 -9.80 -0.76 34.67
CA LEU A 154 -9.35 0.14 33.62
C LEU A 154 -8.26 1.10 34.14
N GLU A 155 -8.47 1.71 35.35
CA GLU A 155 -7.48 2.55 35.99
C GLU A 155 -6.16 1.81 36.21
N SER A 156 -6.24 0.58 36.75
CA SER A 156 -5.08 -0.28 36.97
C SER A 156 -4.38 -0.71 35.65
N GLU A 157 -5.13 -0.93 34.58
CA GLU A 157 -4.53 -1.20 33.25
C GLU A 157 -3.85 0.04 32.70
N LEU A 158 -4.50 1.20 32.73
CA LEU A 158 -3.98 2.43 32.13
C LEU A 158 -2.74 2.95 32.84
N PHE A 159 -2.78 3.01 34.18
CA PHE A 159 -1.74 3.67 34.99
C PHE A 159 -0.83 2.70 35.73
N GLY A 160 -1.20 1.41 35.79
CA GLY A 160 -0.48 0.42 36.57
C GLY A 160 -0.80 0.51 38.06
N HIS A 161 -0.16 -0.33 38.87
CA HIS A 161 -0.27 -0.32 40.32
C HIS A 161 0.95 -0.95 40.96
N VAL A 162 1.21 -0.59 42.21
CA VAL A 162 2.18 -1.26 43.07
C VAL A 162 1.51 -2.39 43.85
N LYS A 163 2.28 -3.39 44.23
CA LYS A 163 1.82 -4.48 45.08
C LYS A 163 1.15 -3.94 46.34
N GLY A 164 -0.05 -4.44 46.64
CA GLY A 164 -0.84 -4.04 47.83
C GLY A 164 -1.67 -2.78 47.65
N ALA A 165 -1.75 -2.18 46.47
CA ALA A 165 -2.57 -0.98 46.23
C ALA A 165 -4.08 -1.23 46.42
N PHE A 166 -4.56 -2.44 46.18
CA PHE A 166 -5.94 -2.86 46.40
C PHE A 166 -5.99 -4.39 46.68
N THR A 167 -7.18 -4.87 47.10
CA THR A 167 -7.42 -6.29 47.37
C THR A 167 -7.27 -7.09 46.10
N GLY A 168 -6.19 -7.91 46.01
CA GLY A 168 -5.84 -8.68 44.80
C GLY A 168 -4.61 -8.16 44.02
N ALA A 169 -4.03 -7.02 44.41
CA ALA A 169 -2.76 -6.53 43.88
C ALA A 169 -1.58 -7.35 44.42
N ILE A 170 -1.30 -8.51 43.82
CA ILE A 170 -0.30 -9.48 44.28
C ILE A 170 1.13 -9.06 43.91
N SER A 171 1.28 -8.32 42.81
CA SER A 171 2.57 -7.85 42.25
C SER A 171 2.42 -6.43 41.70
N ASP A 172 3.56 -5.77 41.46
CA ASP A 172 3.59 -4.52 40.70
C ASP A 172 3.17 -4.76 39.25
N LYS A 173 2.50 -3.79 38.65
CA LYS A 173 2.05 -3.82 37.26
C LYS A 173 2.39 -2.50 36.57
N VAL A 174 3.05 -2.58 35.43
CA VAL A 174 3.33 -1.45 34.54
C VAL A 174 2.07 -1.05 33.79
N GLY A 175 1.77 0.26 33.77
CA GLY A 175 0.59 0.81 33.07
C GLY A 175 0.77 0.86 31.55
N ARG A 176 -0.36 0.88 30.84
CA ARG A 176 -0.38 0.98 29.38
C ARG A 176 0.21 2.31 28.87
N PHE A 177 0.02 3.39 29.61
CA PHE A 177 0.64 4.69 29.29
C PHE A 177 2.16 4.62 29.35
N GLU A 178 2.72 3.97 30.36
CA GLU A 178 4.16 3.77 30.50
C GLU A 178 4.69 2.85 29.37
N MET A 179 3.96 1.77 29.07
CA MET A 179 4.30 0.88 27.95
C MET A 179 4.28 1.56 26.57
N ALA A 180 3.45 2.61 26.42
CA ALA A 180 3.33 3.39 25.21
C ALA A 180 4.33 4.55 25.11
N ASP A 181 5.25 4.67 26.07
CA ASP A 181 6.24 5.75 26.04
C ASP A 181 7.06 5.72 24.76
N ASN A 182 7.25 6.90 24.16
CA ASN A 182 7.84 7.07 22.82
C ASN A 182 7.12 6.33 21.68
N GLY A 183 5.93 5.80 21.94
CA GLY A 183 5.05 5.12 20.99
C GLY A 183 3.71 5.83 20.82
N THR A 184 2.65 5.05 20.67
CA THR A 184 1.28 5.52 20.52
C THR A 184 0.35 4.67 21.38
N ILE A 185 -0.54 5.30 22.14
CA ILE A 185 -1.65 4.61 22.79
C ILE A 185 -2.94 4.88 22.01
N PHE A 186 -3.70 3.83 21.73
CA PHE A 186 -5.03 3.90 21.13
C PHE A 186 -6.06 3.44 22.15
N LEU A 187 -6.90 4.38 22.60
CA LEU A 187 -8.00 4.13 23.51
C LEU A 187 -9.27 3.94 22.68
N ASP A 188 -9.75 2.72 22.58
CA ASP A 188 -10.98 2.39 21.87
C ASP A 188 -12.17 2.50 22.82
N GLU A 189 -13.30 2.96 22.26
CA GLU A 189 -14.58 3.16 23.01
C GLU A 189 -14.41 4.06 24.25
N VAL A 190 -13.59 5.12 24.11
CA VAL A 190 -13.31 6.07 25.20
C VAL A 190 -14.55 6.83 25.69
N GLY A 191 -15.60 6.91 24.90
CA GLY A 191 -16.87 7.56 25.30
C GLY A 191 -17.74 6.72 26.22
N ASP A 192 -17.39 5.46 26.46
CA ASP A 192 -18.14 4.52 27.31
C ASP A 192 -17.57 4.41 28.74
N ILE A 193 -16.61 5.30 29.09
CA ILE A 193 -16.00 5.41 30.43
C ILE A 193 -16.86 6.27 31.36
#